data_6665f77248afcbac524803e0c14a7e28
#
_entry.id   6665f77248afcbac524803e0c14a7e28
#
_cell.length_a   1.000
_cell.length_b   1.000
_cell.length_c   1.000
_cell.angle_alpha   90.00
_cell.angle_beta   90.00
_cell.angle_gamma   90.00
#
_symmetry.space_group_name_H-M   'P 1'
#
loop_
_entity.id
_entity.type
_entity.pdbx_description
1 polymer ?
#
loop_
_entity_poly.entity_id
_entity_poly.type
_entity_poly.pdbx_seq_one_letter_code
_entity_poly.pdbx_strand_id
1 'polypeptide(L)'
;MSPKVKQFTINALRKSIFRWLPRSIALNSALVHKGEYTIKKEKDRSRKKYKCAGCEGIFRQKEINVDHINPVVDPKEGFVGFDQYITRMFCKVEGFQVLCKECHDIKTAKERTIRKEAKNV
;
A
#
# COMPACT_ATOMS: atom_id res chain seq x y z
N MET A 1 24.42 -1.41 13.75
CA MET A 1 23.09 -1.89 14.16
C MET A 1 22.99 -3.39 13.90
N SER A 2 22.52 -4.14 14.89
CA SER A 2 22.37 -5.58 14.71
C SER A 2 21.21 -5.92 13.75
N PRO A 3 21.27 -7.07 13.08
CA PRO A 3 20.16 -7.51 12.21
C PRO A 3 18.82 -7.62 12.95
N LYS A 4 18.86 -8.00 14.23
CA LYS A 4 17.63 -8.09 15.03
C LYS A 4 17.00 -6.72 15.27
N VAL A 5 17.81 -5.73 15.61
CA VAL A 5 17.33 -4.36 15.85
C VAL A 5 16.79 -3.77 14.55
N LYS A 6 17.49 -3.97 13.44
CA LYS A 6 17.05 -3.51 12.13
C LYS A 6 15.68 -4.10 11.77
N GLN A 7 15.52 -5.41 11.92
CA GLN A 7 14.25 -6.07 11.57
C GLN A 7 13.12 -5.65 12.50
N PHE A 8 13.41 -5.51 13.78
CA PHE A 8 12.44 -5.02 14.76
C PHE A 8 11.94 -3.62 14.38
N THR A 9 12.87 -2.73 14.02
CA THR A 9 12.55 -1.36 13.64
C THR A 9 11.71 -1.32 12.36
N ILE A 10 12.08 -2.11 11.35
CA ILE A 10 11.30 -2.23 10.11
C ILE A 10 9.87 -2.68 10.40
N ASN A 11 9.71 -3.70 11.24
CA ASN A 11 8.38 -4.22 11.57
C ASN A 11 7.54 -3.18 12.31
N ALA A 12 8.15 -2.42 13.22
CA ALA A 12 7.46 -1.36 13.95
C ALA A 12 7.00 -0.25 13.01
N LEU A 13 7.86 0.17 12.09
CA LEU A 13 7.53 1.20 11.11
C LEU A 13 6.41 0.75 10.18
N ARG A 14 6.45 -0.50 9.72
CA ARG A 14 5.42 -1.07 8.86
C ARG A 14 4.05 -1.06 9.53
N LYS A 15 4.00 -1.36 10.82
CA LYS A 15 2.73 -1.33 11.57
C LYS A 15 2.21 0.10 11.74
N SER A 16 3.09 1.07 11.91
CA SER A 16 2.70 2.45 12.14
C SER A 16 2.09 3.13 10.91
N ILE A 17 2.28 2.56 9.71
CA ILE A 17 1.75 3.14 8.48
C ILE A 17 0.23 3.32 8.52
N PHE A 18 -0.48 2.45 9.23
CA PHE A 18 -1.93 2.54 9.32
C PHE A 18 -2.42 3.78 10.07
N ARG A 19 -1.53 4.44 10.80
CA ARG A 19 -1.83 5.70 11.52
C ARG A 19 -1.43 6.93 10.71
N TRP A 20 -0.76 6.74 9.58
CA TRP A 20 -0.31 7.84 8.73
C TRP A 20 -1.50 8.42 7.98
N LEU A 21 -1.89 9.66 8.31
CA LEU A 21 -3.09 10.29 7.75
C LEU A 21 -3.12 10.33 6.23
N PRO A 22 -2.02 10.70 5.52
CA PRO A 22 -2.04 10.72 4.06
C PRO A 22 -2.45 9.39 3.41
N ARG A 23 -2.13 8.26 4.04
CA ARG A 23 -2.57 6.95 3.57
C ARG A 23 -4.10 6.82 3.62
N SER A 24 -4.70 7.25 4.71
CA SER A 24 -6.15 7.22 4.87
C SER A 24 -6.85 8.16 3.90
N ILE A 25 -6.26 9.34 3.65
CA ILE A 25 -6.78 10.28 2.67
C ILE A 25 -6.74 9.67 1.27
N ALA A 26 -5.66 8.99 0.91
CA ALA A 26 -5.53 8.32 -0.37
C ALA A 26 -6.60 7.24 -0.55
N LEU A 27 -6.86 6.45 0.50
CA LEU A 27 -7.91 5.45 0.49
C LEU A 27 -9.28 6.10 0.24
N ASN A 28 -9.59 7.14 0.99
CA ASN A 28 -10.87 7.84 0.85
C ASN A 28 -11.03 8.49 -0.52
N SER A 29 -9.94 8.92 -1.13
CA SER A 29 -9.96 9.51 -2.48
C SER A 29 -10.35 8.50 -3.55
N ALA A 30 -10.14 7.21 -3.30
CA ALA A 30 -10.51 6.14 -4.22
C ALA A 30 -11.98 5.69 -4.05
N LEU A 31 -12.65 6.22 -3.04
CA LEU A 31 -14.04 5.85 -2.74
C LEU A 31 -14.97 6.35 -3.84
N VAL A 32 -15.65 5.45 -4.53
CA VAL A 32 -16.57 5.79 -5.62
C VAL A 32 -18.04 5.57 -5.24
N HIS A 33 -18.28 4.83 -4.16
CA HIS A 33 -19.62 4.57 -3.69
C HIS A 33 -19.61 4.40 -2.18
N LYS A 34 -20.31 5.31 -1.49
CA LYS A 34 -20.36 5.30 -0.02
C LYS A 34 -21.36 4.27 0.52
N GLY A 35 -22.27 3.83 -0.32
CA GLY A 35 -23.39 3.00 0.11
C GLY A 35 -24.42 3.81 0.86
N GLU A 36 -25.63 3.28 0.91
CA GLU A 36 -26.70 3.83 1.71
C GLU A 36 -26.97 2.92 2.87
N TYR A 37 -27.04 3.49 4.05
CA TYR A 37 -27.36 2.72 5.24
C TYR A 37 -28.87 2.65 5.41
N THR A 38 -29.40 1.43 5.36
CA THR A 38 -30.77 1.19 5.79
C THR A 38 -30.71 0.44 7.11
N ILE A 39 -31.73 0.57 7.90
CA ILE A 39 -31.82 -0.09 9.20
C ILE A 39 -31.55 -1.61 9.10
N LYS A 40 -31.98 -2.22 8.01
CA LYS A 40 -31.83 -3.66 7.80
C LYS A 40 -30.44 -4.09 7.39
N LYS A 41 -29.60 -3.16 6.91
CA LYS A 41 -28.29 -3.47 6.32
C LYS A 41 -27.16 -2.63 6.90
N GLU A 42 -27.34 -2.13 8.09
CA GLU A 42 -26.34 -1.33 8.77
C GLU A 42 -24.98 -2.03 8.93
N LYS A 43 -24.99 -3.36 8.93
CA LYS A 43 -23.78 -4.16 9.06
C LYS A 43 -23.12 -4.47 7.73
N ASP A 44 -23.74 -4.09 6.61
CA ASP A 44 -23.21 -4.39 5.30
C ASP A 44 -22.16 -3.37 4.89
N ARG A 45 -20.92 -3.61 5.32
CA ARG A 45 -19.77 -2.78 4.98
C ARG A 45 -19.35 -2.94 3.54
N SER A 46 -19.88 -3.95 2.84
CA SER A 46 -19.55 -4.21 1.44
C SER A 46 -20.12 -3.15 0.50
N ARG A 47 -20.95 -2.24 0.99
CA ARG A 47 -21.51 -1.17 0.18
C ARG A 47 -20.49 -0.11 -0.20
N LYS A 48 -19.45 0.08 0.60
CA LYS A 48 -18.37 1.01 0.22
C LYS A 48 -17.55 0.36 -0.89
N LYS A 49 -17.40 1.09 -1.99
CA LYS A 49 -16.68 0.62 -3.16
C LYS A 49 -15.56 1.58 -3.49
N TYR A 50 -14.45 1.01 -3.92
CA TYR A 50 -13.24 1.76 -4.23
C TYR A 50 -12.78 1.42 -5.65
N LYS A 51 -12.19 2.40 -6.31
CA LYS A 51 -11.68 2.23 -7.66
C LYS A 51 -10.20 1.85 -7.61
N CYS A 52 -9.83 0.78 -8.33
CA CYS A 52 -8.45 0.39 -8.49
C CYS A 52 -7.74 1.34 -9.46
N ALA A 53 -6.58 1.87 -9.07
CA ALA A 53 -5.81 2.77 -9.93
C ALA A 53 -5.20 2.02 -11.12
N GLY A 54 -5.02 0.72 -11.02
CA GLY A 54 -4.40 -0.09 -12.08
C GLY A 54 -5.38 -0.48 -13.18
N CYS A 55 -6.42 -1.22 -12.82
CA CYS A 55 -7.38 -1.74 -13.80
C CYS A 55 -8.68 -0.95 -13.90
N GLU A 56 -8.84 0.05 -13.02
CA GLU A 56 -10.05 0.89 -12.93
C GLU A 56 -11.32 0.14 -12.53
N GLY A 57 -11.19 -1.11 -12.11
CA GLY A 57 -12.31 -1.89 -11.58
C GLY A 57 -12.77 -1.35 -10.22
N ILE A 58 -13.99 -1.73 -9.86
CA ILE A 58 -14.63 -1.31 -8.61
C ILE A 58 -14.67 -2.48 -7.65
N PHE A 59 -14.17 -2.27 -6.44
CA PHE A 59 -13.97 -3.34 -5.47
C PHE A 59 -14.40 -2.92 -4.08
N ARG A 60 -14.68 -3.91 -3.22
CA ARG A 60 -14.93 -3.69 -1.81
C ARG A 60 -13.60 -3.43 -1.09
N GLN A 61 -13.67 -2.81 0.09
CA GLN A 61 -12.47 -2.45 0.84
C GLN A 61 -11.55 -3.65 1.12
N LYS A 62 -12.12 -4.82 1.42
CA LYS A 62 -11.32 -6.02 1.69
C LYS A 62 -10.63 -6.60 0.47
N GLU A 63 -11.00 -6.14 -0.73
CA GLU A 63 -10.43 -6.61 -1.98
C GLU A 63 -9.35 -5.69 -2.53
N ILE A 64 -9.06 -4.60 -1.82
CA ILE A 64 -8.09 -3.61 -2.25
C ILE A 64 -6.99 -3.43 -1.20
N ASN A 65 -5.88 -2.86 -1.64
CA ASN A 65 -4.75 -2.49 -0.78
C ASN A 65 -4.32 -1.07 -1.11
N VAL A 66 -3.95 -0.30 -0.09
CA VAL A 66 -3.28 0.98 -0.30
C VAL A 66 -1.80 0.68 -0.44
N ASP A 67 -1.25 1.04 -1.57
CA ASP A 67 0.10 0.70 -1.97
C ASP A 67 0.94 1.96 -2.17
N HIS A 68 2.24 1.85 -1.92
CA HIS A 68 3.19 2.92 -2.26
C HIS A 68 3.49 2.85 -3.75
N ILE A 69 3.28 3.94 -4.48
CA ILE A 69 3.59 3.99 -5.92
C ILE A 69 5.07 3.70 -6.13
N ASN A 70 5.92 4.37 -5.34
CA ASN A 70 7.34 4.06 -5.28
C ASN A 70 7.59 3.12 -4.11
N PRO A 71 8.14 1.92 -4.32
CA PRO A 71 8.39 0.99 -3.22
C PRO A 71 9.20 1.63 -2.10
N VAL A 72 8.88 1.28 -0.86
CA VAL A 72 9.61 1.80 0.30
C VAL A 72 11.09 1.44 0.22
N VAL A 73 11.37 0.23 -0.26
CA VAL A 73 12.73 -0.21 -0.58
C VAL A 73 12.84 -0.35 -2.08
N ASP A 74 13.73 0.41 -2.70
CA ASP A 74 13.95 0.33 -4.14
C ASP A 74 14.40 -1.08 -4.51
N PRO A 75 13.71 -1.76 -5.44
CA PRO A 75 14.07 -3.13 -5.78
C PRO A 75 15.44 -3.27 -6.44
N LYS A 76 15.98 -2.21 -7.02
CA LYS A 76 17.34 -2.23 -7.59
C LYS A 76 18.41 -2.00 -6.54
N GLU A 77 18.22 -0.97 -5.71
CA GLU A 77 19.22 -0.56 -4.72
C GLU A 77 19.16 -1.35 -3.42
N GLY A 78 17.98 -1.85 -3.06
CA GLY A 78 17.77 -2.47 -1.78
C GLY A 78 17.70 -1.45 -0.66
N PHE A 79 17.80 -1.92 0.57
CA PHE A 79 17.75 -1.06 1.75
C PHE A 79 19.06 -0.28 1.88
N VAL A 80 18.98 1.05 1.84
CA VAL A 80 20.15 1.93 1.93
C VAL A 80 20.23 2.74 3.22
N GLY A 81 19.25 2.59 4.11
CA GLY A 81 19.24 3.27 5.40
C GLY A 81 17.84 3.66 5.82
N PHE A 82 17.71 4.01 7.10
CA PHE A 82 16.39 4.37 7.64
C PHE A 82 15.92 5.75 7.21
N ASP A 83 16.81 6.67 6.89
CA ASP A 83 16.39 7.98 6.40
C ASP A 83 15.56 7.84 5.14
N GLN A 84 16.06 7.09 4.16
CA GLN A 84 15.32 6.84 2.92
C GLN A 84 14.08 5.98 3.19
N TYR A 85 14.21 4.96 4.01
CA TYR A 85 13.10 4.07 4.35
C TYR A 85 11.93 4.84 4.94
N ILE A 86 12.19 5.71 5.91
CA ILE A 86 11.16 6.50 6.58
C ILE A 86 10.55 7.51 5.61
N THR A 87 11.37 8.19 4.83
CA THR A 87 10.90 9.18 3.85
C THR A 87 9.97 8.56 2.82
N ARG A 88 10.31 7.36 2.34
CA ARG A 88 9.48 6.66 1.35
C ARG A 88 8.25 6.02 1.97
N MET A 89 8.36 5.52 3.21
CA MET A 89 7.24 4.92 3.93
C MET A 89 6.15 5.95 4.23
N PHE A 90 6.53 7.09 4.79
CA PHE A 90 5.60 8.14 5.21
C PHE A 90 5.56 9.27 4.18
N CYS A 91 5.15 8.92 2.98
CA CYS A 91 5.07 9.86 1.88
C CYS A 91 3.75 10.65 1.90
N LYS A 92 3.63 11.60 0.98
CA LYS A 92 2.41 12.40 0.81
C LYS A 92 1.31 11.57 0.18
N VAL A 93 0.08 12.11 0.16
CA VAL A 93 -1.09 11.46 -0.42
C VAL A 93 -0.81 10.97 -1.85
N GLU A 94 -0.13 11.79 -2.64
CA GLU A 94 0.19 11.49 -4.05
C GLU A 94 1.13 10.29 -4.21
N GLY A 95 1.81 9.89 -3.14
CA GLY A 95 2.71 8.74 -3.16
C GLY A 95 2.01 7.41 -2.94
N PHE A 96 0.71 7.43 -2.66
CA PHE A 96 -0.09 6.23 -2.46
C PHE A 96 -1.04 6.00 -3.62
N GLN A 97 -1.41 4.74 -3.83
CA GLN A 97 -2.44 4.36 -4.77
C GLN A 97 -3.24 3.20 -4.20
N VAL A 98 -4.49 3.08 -4.65
CA VAL A 98 -5.35 1.96 -4.24
C VAL A 98 -5.36 0.95 -5.39
N LEU A 99 -4.97 -0.29 -5.10
CA LEU A 99 -4.92 -1.36 -6.08
C LEU A 99 -5.77 -2.53 -5.62
N CYS A 100 -6.44 -3.20 -6.56
CA CYS A 100 -7.07 -4.47 -6.27
C CYS A 100 -5.98 -5.52 -6.05
N LYS A 101 -6.36 -6.64 -5.47
CA LYS A 101 -5.41 -7.69 -5.15
C LYS A 101 -4.62 -8.15 -6.38
N GLU A 102 -5.29 -8.32 -7.52
CA GLU A 102 -4.64 -8.77 -8.75
C GLU A 102 -3.60 -7.77 -9.25
N CYS A 103 -3.96 -6.47 -9.32
CA CYS A 103 -3.02 -5.44 -9.74
C CYS A 103 -1.85 -5.30 -8.77
N HIS A 104 -2.12 -5.42 -7.47
CA HIS A 104 -1.09 -5.39 -6.45
C HIS A 104 -0.12 -6.57 -6.62
N ASP A 105 -0.64 -7.76 -6.90
CA ASP A 105 0.18 -8.95 -7.11
C ASP A 105 1.06 -8.82 -8.35
N ILE A 106 0.52 -8.23 -9.43
CA ILE A 106 1.28 -7.96 -10.66
C ILE A 106 2.45 -7.02 -10.36
N LYS A 107 2.18 -5.93 -9.64
CA LYS A 107 3.22 -4.96 -9.27
C LYS A 107 4.29 -5.62 -8.42
N THR A 108 3.90 -6.42 -7.43
CA THR A 108 4.82 -7.13 -6.56
C THR A 108 5.70 -8.10 -7.34
N ALA A 109 5.13 -8.82 -8.31
CA ALA A 109 5.88 -9.74 -9.15
C ALA A 109 6.92 -9.00 -10.00
N LYS A 110 6.58 -7.85 -10.55
CA LYS A 110 7.53 -7.02 -11.31
C LYS A 110 8.70 -6.55 -10.44
N GLU A 111 8.41 -6.10 -9.23
CA GLU A 111 9.43 -5.65 -8.29
C GLU A 111 10.35 -6.80 -7.89
N ARG A 112 9.79 -7.99 -7.70
CA ARG A 112 10.57 -9.18 -7.39
C ARG A 112 11.54 -9.53 -8.53
N THR A 113 11.09 -9.42 -9.77
CA THR A 113 11.92 -9.67 -10.95
C THR A 113 13.07 -8.66 -11.01
N ILE A 114 12.79 -7.37 -10.80
CA ILE A 114 13.81 -6.32 -10.78
C ILE A 114 14.84 -6.61 -9.70
N ARG A 115 14.39 -7.03 -8.52
CA ARG A 115 15.27 -7.36 -7.41
C ARG A 115 16.21 -8.50 -7.73
N LYS A 116 15.70 -9.55 -8.39
CA LYS A 116 16.50 -10.69 -8.80
C LYS A 116 17.55 -10.28 -9.85
N GLU A 117 17.17 -9.50 -10.84
CA GLU A 117 18.07 -9.03 -11.87
C GLU A 117 19.19 -8.16 -11.28
N ALA A 118 18.87 -7.32 -10.31
CA ALA A 118 19.86 -6.48 -9.64
C ALA A 118 20.91 -7.31 -8.89
N LYS A 119 20.51 -8.47 -8.33
CA LYS A 119 21.44 -9.34 -7.61
C LYS A 119 22.35 -10.12 -8.55
N ASN A 120 21.94 -10.32 -9.79
CA ASN A 120 22.68 -11.12 -10.77
C ASN A 120 23.69 -10.32 -11.57
N VAL A 121 23.83 -9.03 -11.31
CA VAL A 121 24.77 -8.14 -12.02
C VAL A 121 26.15 -8.10 -11.35
#